data_39bcb8179dd71a58e658990963999906
#
_entry.id   39bcb8179dd71a58e658990963999906
#
_cell.length_a   1.000
_cell.length_b   1.000
_cell.length_c   1.000
_cell.angle_alpha   90.00
_cell.angle_beta   90.00
_cell.angle_gamma   90.00
#
_symmetry.space_group_name_H-M   'P 1'
#
loop_
_entity.id
_entity.type
_entity.pdbx_description
1 polymer ?
#
loop_
_entity_poly.entity_id
_entity_poly.type
_entity_poly.pdbx_seq_one_letter_code
_entity_poly.pdbx_strand_id
1 'polypeptide(L)'
;MSRAADAPRRSGLWWTLGWGMVLFILYATLAPSRLVPDPHLNDKVEHALAFFGLTFWFGGLLRRRHYWLLSVLMSLLGAAIEVAQGTMGLGRDMDIHDWIADDCGVLLALAVLMTCVPRAKGSWLRWIETLVGL
;
A
#
# COMPACT_ATOMS: atom_id res chain seq x y z
N MET A 1 8.53 -19.43 -21.81
CA MET A 1 7.36 -20.16 -21.27
C MET A 1 7.60 -20.36 -19.78
N SER A 2 6.86 -19.80 -18.93
CA SER A 2 6.41 -20.18 -17.59
C SER A 2 5.72 -18.97 -16.96
N ARG A 3 4.49 -18.67 -17.41
CA ARG A 3 3.71 -17.52 -16.93
C ARG A 3 2.99 -17.79 -15.58
N ALA A 4 2.86 -19.06 -15.20
CA ALA A 4 2.12 -19.48 -13.99
C ALA A 4 3.01 -19.64 -12.75
N ALA A 5 4.33 -19.68 -12.91
CA ALA A 5 5.25 -20.01 -11.82
C ALA A 5 5.52 -18.87 -10.84
N ASP A 6 5.16 -17.61 -11.17
CA ASP A 6 5.55 -16.42 -10.40
C ASP A 6 4.46 -15.86 -9.50
N ALA A 7 3.20 -16.29 -9.68
CA ALA A 7 2.08 -15.84 -8.86
C ALA A 7 1.94 -16.66 -7.57
N PRO A 8 1.49 -16.08 -6.45
CA PRO A 8 1.19 -16.85 -5.25
C PRO A 8 0.07 -17.85 -5.51
N ARG A 9 0.16 -19.04 -4.90
CA ARG A 9 -0.82 -20.14 -5.09
C ARG A 9 -2.21 -19.74 -4.59
N ARG A 10 -2.28 -19.02 -3.48
CA ARG A 10 -3.51 -18.53 -2.86
C ARG A 10 -3.74 -17.05 -3.18
N SER A 11 -3.62 -16.67 -4.44
CA SER A 11 -3.76 -15.27 -4.85
C SER A 11 -5.06 -14.62 -4.36
N GLY A 12 -6.19 -15.33 -4.36
CA GLY A 12 -7.46 -14.82 -3.83
C GLY A 12 -7.36 -14.36 -2.38
N LEU A 13 -6.75 -15.15 -1.49
CA LEU A 13 -6.53 -14.78 -0.09
C LEU A 13 -5.68 -13.49 0.02
N TRP A 14 -4.58 -13.42 -0.72
CA TRP A 14 -3.69 -12.26 -0.67
C TRP A 14 -4.34 -11.00 -1.22
N TRP A 15 -5.18 -11.12 -2.27
CA TRP A 15 -5.98 -10.00 -2.76
C TRP A 15 -7.02 -9.54 -1.72
N THR A 16 -7.71 -10.47 -1.06
CA THR A 16 -8.68 -10.14 0.00
C THR A 16 -8.01 -9.39 1.16
N LEU A 17 -6.85 -9.86 1.61
CA LEU A 17 -6.08 -9.19 2.66
C LEU A 17 -5.63 -7.79 2.22
N GLY A 18 -5.15 -7.65 0.98
CA GLY A 18 -4.76 -6.34 0.42
C GLY A 18 -5.92 -5.35 0.40
N TRP A 19 -7.10 -5.76 -0.05
CA TRP A 19 -8.29 -4.91 -0.01
C TRP A 19 -8.75 -4.61 1.42
N GLY A 20 -8.60 -5.55 2.35
CA GLY A 20 -8.83 -5.30 3.77
C GLY A 20 -7.91 -4.21 4.32
N MET A 21 -6.63 -4.20 3.92
CA MET A 21 -5.68 -3.11 4.28
C MET A 21 -6.13 -1.77 3.69
N VAL A 22 -6.58 -1.73 2.43
CA VAL A 22 -7.10 -0.49 1.82
C VAL A 22 -8.29 0.04 2.63
N LEU A 23 -9.27 -0.82 2.94
CA LEU A 23 -10.44 -0.42 3.73
C LEU A 23 -10.06 0.07 5.14
N PHE A 24 -9.10 -0.60 5.77
CA PHE A 24 -8.59 -0.18 7.07
C PHE A 24 -7.93 1.21 7.02
N ILE A 25 -7.09 1.46 6.01
CA ILE A 25 -6.42 2.76 5.83
C ILE A 25 -7.46 3.84 5.53
N LEU A 26 -8.43 3.58 4.64
CA LEU A 26 -9.51 4.52 4.36
C LEU A 26 -10.31 4.84 5.65
N TYR A 27 -10.60 3.84 6.47
CA TYR A 27 -11.24 4.09 7.76
C TYR A 27 -10.36 4.94 8.66
N ALA A 28 -9.08 4.60 8.84
CA ALA A 28 -8.17 5.30 9.73
C ALA A 28 -7.94 6.77 9.29
N THR A 29 -7.90 7.03 7.98
CA THR A 29 -7.66 8.37 7.44
C THR A 29 -8.93 9.23 7.33
N LEU A 30 -10.09 8.63 7.09
CA LEU A 30 -11.35 9.36 6.85
C LEU A 30 -12.29 9.38 8.07
N ALA A 31 -12.09 8.52 9.07
CA ALA A 31 -12.89 8.56 10.29
C ALA A 31 -12.63 9.86 11.06
N PRO A 32 -13.65 10.38 11.79
CA PRO A 32 -13.47 11.54 12.66
C PRO A 32 -12.27 11.34 13.59
N SER A 33 -11.43 12.37 13.74
CA SER A 33 -10.18 12.30 14.53
C SER A 33 -10.39 11.78 15.96
N ARG A 34 -11.57 12.08 16.56
CA ARG A 34 -11.95 11.60 17.90
C ARG A 34 -12.14 10.08 18.02
N LEU A 35 -12.33 9.37 16.89
CA LEU A 35 -12.59 7.92 16.88
C LEU A 35 -11.32 7.12 16.56
N VAL A 36 -10.29 7.74 16.07
CA VAL A 36 -9.03 7.09 15.72
C VAL A 36 -8.01 7.37 16.82
N PRO A 37 -7.43 6.34 17.45
CA PRO A 37 -6.34 6.53 18.41
C PRO A 37 -5.18 7.27 17.74
N ASP A 38 -4.67 8.30 18.42
CA ASP A 38 -3.45 8.97 18.00
C ASP A 38 -2.24 8.10 18.42
N PRO A 39 -1.50 7.52 17.47
CA PRO A 39 -0.31 6.71 17.78
C PRO A 39 0.90 7.55 18.20
N HIS A 40 0.74 8.88 18.36
CA HIS A 40 1.81 9.84 18.69
C HIS A 40 2.98 9.86 17.69
N LEU A 41 2.77 9.33 16.49
CA LEU A 41 3.70 9.46 15.38
C LEU A 41 3.45 10.79 14.65
N ASN A 42 4.45 11.24 13.92
CA ASN A 42 4.24 12.36 13.00
C ASN A 42 3.28 11.90 11.88
N ASP A 43 2.25 12.68 11.62
CA ASP A 43 1.19 12.40 10.64
C ASP A 43 1.76 11.99 9.28
N LYS A 44 2.77 12.69 8.78
CA LYS A 44 3.46 12.38 7.52
C LYS A 44 4.19 11.03 7.54
N VAL A 45 4.69 10.61 8.69
CA VAL A 45 5.29 9.28 8.86
C VAL A 45 4.21 8.20 8.78
N GLU A 46 3.03 8.44 9.35
CA GLU A 46 1.89 7.51 9.26
C GLU A 46 1.44 7.34 7.81
N HIS A 47 1.27 8.45 7.08
CA HIS A 47 0.95 8.44 5.66
C HIS A 47 2.01 7.66 4.86
N ALA A 48 3.28 7.98 5.00
CA ALA A 48 4.36 7.29 4.31
C ALA A 48 4.40 5.78 4.62
N LEU A 49 4.21 5.39 5.88
CA LEU A 49 4.20 3.97 6.29
C LEU A 49 2.97 3.23 5.74
N ALA A 50 1.80 3.85 5.76
CA ALA A 50 0.58 3.26 5.22
C ALA A 50 0.72 2.96 3.72
N PHE A 51 1.17 3.94 2.95
CA PHE A 51 1.35 3.78 1.50
C PHE A 51 2.56 2.92 1.13
N PHE A 52 3.61 2.92 1.95
CA PHE A 52 4.68 1.93 1.84
C PHE A 52 4.13 0.51 1.99
N GLY A 53 3.35 0.25 3.05
CA GLY A 53 2.76 -1.07 3.32
C GLY A 53 1.84 -1.54 2.20
N LEU A 54 0.92 -0.68 1.72
CA LEU A 54 0.03 -0.98 0.61
C LEU A 54 0.80 -1.30 -0.67
N THR A 55 1.75 -0.43 -1.03
CA THR A 55 2.53 -0.60 -2.26
C THR A 55 3.40 -1.85 -2.21
N PHE A 56 4.02 -2.12 -1.07
CA PHE A 56 4.83 -3.33 -0.87
C PHE A 56 3.96 -4.59 -0.99
N TRP A 57 2.76 -4.58 -0.40
CA TRP A 57 1.81 -5.69 -0.47
C TRP A 57 1.36 -5.97 -1.90
N PHE A 58 0.79 -4.96 -2.57
CA PHE A 58 0.30 -5.11 -3.94
C PHE A 58 1.42 -5.35 -4.95
N GLY A 59 2.61 -4.82 -4.70
CA GLY A 59 3.80 -5.13 -5.49
C GLY A 59 4.21 -6.59 -5.41
N GLY A 60 3.89 -7.28 -4.30
CA GLY A 60 4.02 -8.73 -4.18
C GLY A 60 3.01 -9.53 -5.03
N LEU A 61 1.86 -8.94 -5.36
CA LEU A 61 0.83 -9.57 -6.19
C LEU A 61 0.99 -9.29 -7.68
N LEU A 62 1.66 -8.19 -8.00
CA LEU A 62 1.79 -7.70 -9.37
C LEU A 62 3.17 -8.05 -9.96
N ARG A 63 3.21 -8.12 -11.28
CA ARG A 63 4.48 -8.21 -12.00
C ARG A 63 5.17 -6.86 -12.04
N ARG A 64 6.49 -6.82 -12.00
CA ARG A 64 7.30 -5.60 -12.03
C ARG A 64 6.95 -4.64 -13.19
N ARG A 65 6.55 -5.18 -14.34
CA ARG A 65 6.10 -4.35 -15.47
C ARG A 65 4.88 -3.47 -15.16
N HIS A 66 4.12 -3.79 -14.11
CA HIS A 66 2.95 -3.04 -13.68
C HIS A 66 3.22 -2.11 -12.48
N TYR A 67 4.47 -2.00 -12.02
CA TYR A 67 4.80 -1.14 -10.88
C TYR A 67 4.55 0.34 -11.15
N TRP A 68 4.73 0.76 -12.41
CA TRP A 68 4.36 2.12 -12.81
C TRP A 68 2.86 2.38 -12.64
N LEU A 69 2.01 1.41 -13.02
CA LEU A 69 0.57 1.51 -12.84
C LEU A 69 0.21 1.49 -11.34
N LEU A 70 0.86 0.64 -10.56
CA LEU A 70 0.69 0.60 -9.11
C LEU A 70 1.04 1.95 -8.49
N SER A 71 2.15 2.58 -8.88
CA SER A 71 2.52 3.90 -8.34
C SER A 71 1.50 4.97 -8.69
N VAL A 72 1.01 4.99 -9.91
CA VAL A 72 -0.04 5.95 -10.32
C VAL A 72 -1.33 5.73 -9.52
N LEU A 73 -1.78 4.48 -9.36
CA LEU A 73 -3.00 4.18 -8.60
C LEU A 73 -2.87 4.52 -7.12
N MET A 74 -1.71 4.28 -6.51
CA MET A 74 -1.46 4.66 -5.12
C MET A 74 -1.42 6.18 -4.95
N SER A 75 -0.75 6.91 -5.83
CA SER A 75 -0.74 8.38 -5.80
C SER A 75 -2.14 8.97 -5.98
N LEU A 76 -2.94 8.42 -6.90
CA LEU A 76 -4.35 8.84 -7.06
C LEU A 76 -5.19 8.52 -5.83
N LEU A 77 -4.94 7.40 -5.16
CA LEU A 77 -5.61 7.06 -3.91
C LEU A 77 -5.27 8.07 -2.81
N GLY A 78 -3.99 8.43 -2.65
CA GLY A 78 -3.56 9.46 -1.71
C GLY A 78 -4.23 10.81 -1.99
N ALA A 79 -4.17 11.27 -3.25
CA ALA A 79 -4.85 12.51 -3.65
C ALA A 79 -6.37 12.47 -3.35
N ALA A 80 -7.04 11.35 -3.59
CA ALA A 80 -8.46 11.19 -3.30
C ALA A 80 -8.76 11.25 -1.79
N ILE A 81 -7.89 10.68 -0.96
CA ILE A 81 -7.98 10.78 0.51
C ILE A 81 -7.89 12.24 0.95
N GLU A 82 -6.89 12.98 0.47
CA GLU A 82 -6.70 14.40 0.80
C GLU A 82 -7.92 15.25 0.43
N VAL A 83 -8.45 15.07 -0.79
CA VAL A 83 -9.66 15.77 -1.22
C VAL A 83 -10.86 15.40 -0.33
N ALA A 84 -10.99 14.12 0.02
CA ALA A 84 -12.07 13.68 0.91
C ALA A 84 -11.93 14.32 2.31
N GLN A 85 -10.74 14.33 2.90
CA GLN A 85 -10.48 14.96 4.20
C GLN A 85 -10.86 16.45 4.19
N GLY A 86 -10.45 17.18 3.17
CA GLY A 86 -10.78 18.61 3.03
C GLY A 86 -12.26 18.91 2.78
N THR A 87 -13.04 17.95 2.29
CA THR A 87 -14.46 18.17 1.92
C THR A 87 -15.47 17.60 2.92
N MET A 88 -15.07 16.59 3.71
CA MET A 88 -15.99 15.88 4.61
C MET A 88 -16.31 16.62 5.90
N GLY A 89 -15.53 17.64 6.31
CA GLY A 89 -15.79 18.43 7.52
C GLY A 89 -15.74 17.62 8.83
N LEU A 90 -14.95 16.55 8.87
CA LEU A 90 -14.85 15.63 10.02
C LEU A 90 -13.68 15.96 10.97
N GLY A 91 -13.23 17.22 10.98
CA GLY A 91 -12.11 17.68 11.81
C GLY A 91 -10.75 17.27 11.27
N ARG A 92 -10.66 17.04 9.97
CA ARG A 92 -9.43 16.85 9.21
C ARG A 92 -9.36 17.88 8.09
N ASP A 93 -8.17 18.36 7.80
CA ASP A 93 -7.89 19.32 6.74
C ASP A 93 -7.10 18.64 5.62
N MET A 94 -7.28 19.13 4.39
CA MET A 94 -6.45 18.70 3.26
C MET A 94 -5.03 19.28 3.42
N ASP A 95 -4.02 18.41 3.42
CA ASP A 95 -2.62 18.82 3.43
C ASP A 95 -1.86 18.16 2.26
N ILE A 96 -1.41 18.95 1.31
CA ILE A 96 -0.60 18.47 0.17
C ILE A 96 0.68 17.75 0.61
N HIS A 97 1.22 18.06 1.80
CA HIS A 97 2.41 17.39 2.32
C HIS A 97 2.11 15.95 2.73
N ASP A 98 0.87 15.62 3.08
CA ASP A 98 0.47 14.25 3.39
C ASP A 98 0.41 13.41 2.12
N TRP A 99 -0.12 13.97 1.02
CA TRP A 99 -0.02 13.34 -0.28
C TRP A 99 1.44 13.13 -0.75
N ILE A 100 2.31 14.12 -0.52
CA ILE A 100 3.75 13.95 -0.82
C ILE A 100 4.37 12.84 0.05
N ALA A 101 3.97 12.74 1.30
CA ALA A 101 4.42 11.66 2.19
C ALA A 101 3.93 10.29 1.70
N ASP A 102 2.69 10.18 1.22
CA ASP A 102 2.16 8.97 0.58
C ASP A 102 3.05 8.56 -0.61
N ASP A 103 3.34 9.48 -1.51
CA ASP A 103 4.18 9.22 -2.68
C ASP A 103 5.62 8.84 -2.30
N CYS A 104 6.18 9.42 -1.25
CA CYS A 104 7.48 8.99 -0.70
C CYS A 104 7.41 7.53 -0.21
N GLY A 105 6.36 7.14 0.47
CA GLY A 105 6.12 5.75 0.88
C GLY A 105 6.02 4.80 -0.30
N VAL A 106 5.26 5.18 -1.34
CA VAL A 106 5.13 4.43 -2.59
C VAL A 106 6.48 4.21 -3.25
N LEU A 107 7.25 5.26 -3.46
CA LEU A 107 8.55 5.19 -4.12
C LEU A 107 9.56 4.35 -3.34
N LEU A 108 9.57 4.49 -2.01
CA LEU A 108 10.43 3.68 -1.14
C LEU A 108 10.07 2.20 -1.23
N ALA A 109 8.79 1.84 -1.20
CA ALA A 109 8.33 0.47 -1.34
C ALA A 109 8.75 -0.13 -2.69
N LEU A 110 8.59 0.61 -3.78
CA LEU A 110 9.02 0.17 -5.11
C LEU A 110 10.53 -0.01 -5.18
N ALA A 111 11.31 0.90 -4.58
CA ALA A 111 12.77 0.78 -4.51
C ALA A 111 13.17 -0.52 -3.79
N VAL A 112 12.58 -0.82 -2.64
CA VAL A 112 12.81 -2.05 -1.88
C VAL A 112 12.42 -3.29 -2.70
N LEU A 113 11.25 -3.29 -3.34
CA LEU A 113 10.79 -4.40 -4.19
C LEU A 113 11.71 -4.64 -5.39
N MET A 114 12.27 -3.57 -5.95
CA MET A 114 13.16 -3.68 -7.12
C MET A 114 14.56 -4.11 -6.77
N THR A 115 15.07 -3.74 -5.60
CA THR A 115 16.45 -3.98 -5.18
C THR A 115 16.59 -5.20 -4.27
N CYS A 116 15.70 -5.36 -3.29
CA CYS A 116 15.82 -6.37 -2.23
C CYS A 116 15.09 -7.67 -2.57
N VAL A 117 14.08 -7.65 -3.44
CA VAL A 117 13.35 -8.86 -3.85
C VAL A 117 13.99 -9.44 -5.12
N PRO A 118 14.64 -10.63 -5.09
CA PRO A 118 15.29 -11.20 -6.23
C PRO A 118 14.31 -11.51 -7.38
N ARG A 119 14.68 -11.17 -8.61
CA ARG A 119 13.86 -11.47 -9.81
C ARG A 119 13.60 -12.95 -10.00
N ALA A 120 14.56 -13.79 -9.62
CA ALA A 120 14.52 -15.23 -9.82
C ALA A 120 13.54 -15.96 -8.88
N LYS A 121 13.09 -15.32 -7.79
CA LYS A 121 12.22 -15.95 -6.79
C LYS A 121 10.72 -15.64 -6.97
N GLY A 122 10.35 -14.92 -8.01
CA GLY A 122 8.95 -14.48 -8.21
C GLY A 122 8.48 -13.49 -7.16
N SER A 123 7.21 -13.59 -6.76
CA SER A 123 6.62 -12.77 -5.70
C SER A 123 7.16 -13.16 -4.32
N TRP A 124 7.43 -12.16 -3.45
CA TRP A 124 7.78 -12.42 -2.05
C TRP A 124 6.66 -13.15 -1.28
N LEU A 125 5.40 -12.94 -1.67
CA LEU A 125 4.26 -13.67 -1.12
C LEU A 125 4.35 -15.16 -1.39
N ARG A 126 4.79 -15.58 -2.57
CA ARG A 126 5.00 -16.97 -2.88
C ARG A 126 6.11 -17.58 -2.03
N TRP A 127 7.15 -16.83 -1.74
CA TRP A 127 8.20 -17.27 -0.85
C TRP A 127 7.67 -17.54 0.57
N ILE A 128 6.80 -16.65 1.07
CA ILE A 128 6.11 -16.86 2.37
C ILE A 128 5.25 -18.14 2.31
N GLU A 129 4.45 -18.32 1.27
CA GLU A 129 3.63 -19.54 1.11
C GLU A 129 4.47 -20.83 1.21
N THR A 130 5.67 -20.82 0.63
CA THR A 130 6.56 -21.98 0.72
C THR A 130 7.14 -22.18 2.13
N LEU A 131 7.38 -21.11 2.89
CA LEU A 131 7.89 -21.19 4.26
C LEU A 131 6.85 -21.70 5.26
N VAL A 132 5.58 -21.28 5.08
CA VAL A 132 4.49 -21.63 6.01
C VAL A 132 3.68 -22.85 5.56
N GLY A 133 4.08 -23.49 4.46
CA GLY A 133 3.43 -24.72 3.97
C GLY A 133 2.05 -24.53 3.34
N LEU A 134 1.75 -23.32 2.82
CA LEU A 134 0.48 -22.98 2.16
C LEU A 134 0.48 -23.27 0.66
#